data_4a9d04f1451b35f2b0e6b12dca6ce024
#
_entry.id   4a9d04f1451b35f2b0e6b12dca6ce024
#
_cell.length_a   1.000
_cell.length_b   1.000
_cell.length_c   1.000
_cell.angle_alpha   90.00
_cell.angle_beta   90.00
_cell.angle_gamma   90.00
#
_symmetry.space_group_name_H-M   'P 1'
#
loop_
_entity.id
_entity.type
_entity.pdbx_description
1 polymer ?
#
loop_
_entity_poly.entity_id
_entity_poly.type
_entity_poly.pdbx_seq_one_letter_code
_entity_poly.pdbx_strand_id
1 'polypeptide(L)'
;MLSWDWQTKEKVISNLNDWKEKFSMVHDLIVSLDGEKIAAPVEIKNKVVTMCINGKIWENTFERVSFPQFTKDGNLICLALQNYEWTLAKDDILLEESFDYAWNLKTEGEAIAFNIKKVDSYGVCLNGKVWDNLYFDVRDLFISPDGSAAASYVRIKNPPLLDIFSFKEGVWSIAVNSIVWDKSFISVYGICFSPDSKSIAATVRLSEQEFTVAVNGKLWNETFLNAWEPIFINESDILAPVKTEKGWSLALNGKIVWKYFNQIWHQRVTPDGRIAAVVSPDFGKWTVALDGIPWKRTFSQAVLPPFFSPNGKKVGTVVRENNLWTVAIDGKPWDIGFDRIWLPQFSPDANHCIAKAEKDGVYFIVLDGKIGKDVFDMMWEPQFSPEGDKILVRCIKNGKYIRKILSFSEVFK
;
A
#
# COMPACT_ATOMS: atom_id res chain seq x y z
N MET A 1 -8.08 19.15 -9.59
CA MET A 1 -8.80 18.11 -8.82
C MET A 1 -10.13 17.86 -9.48
N LEU A 2 -10.43 16.61 -9.87
CA LEU A 2 -11.76 16.22 -10.32
C LEU A 2 -12.76 16.50 -9.18
N SER A 3 -13.78 17.30 -9.45
CA SER A 3 -14.83 17.55 -8.45
C SER A 3 -15.75 16.33 -8.40
N TRP A 4 -15.69 15.56 -7.32
CA TRP A 4 -16.62 14.44 -7.12
C TRP A 4 -18.04 14.96 -6.88
N ASP A 5 -19.03 14.20 -7.33
CA ASP A 5 -20.44 14.50 -7.09
C ASP A 5 -20.82 14.15 -5.64
N TRP A 6 -20.87 15.13 -4.76
CA TRP A 6 -21.31 14.99 -3.37
C TRP A 6 -22.80 15.34 -3.17
N GLN A 7 -23.56 15.56 -4.27
CA GLN A 7 -24.96 15.98 -4.19
C GLN A 7 -25.93 14.82 -4.46
N THR A 8 -25.62 13.97 -5.43
CA THR A 8 -26.49 12.84 -5.79
C THR A 8 -26.42 11.76 -4.73
N LYS A 9 -27.54 11.55 -4.02
CA LYS A 9 -27.63 10.64 -2.87
C LYS A 9 -27.35 9.19 -3.24
N GLU A 10 -27.87 8.72 -4.37
CA GLU A 10 -27.68 7.33 -4.80
C GLU A 10 -27.69 7.24 -6.32
N LYS A 11 -26.76 6.46 -6.86
CA LYS A 11 -26.71 6.08 -8.29
C LYS A 11 -26.47 4.58 -8.39
N VAL A 12 -27.26 3.89 -9.18
CA VAL A 12 -26.92 2.56 -9.68
C VAL A 12 -26.01 2.75 -10.90
N ILE A 13 -24.75 2.39 -10.76
CA ILE A 13 -23.73 2.60 -11.81
C ILE A 13 -23.73 1.42 -12.79
N SER A 14 -23.87 0.19 -12.27
CA SER A 14 -23.87 -1.01 -13.10
C SER A 14 -24.67 -2.14 -12.46
N ASN A 15 -25.34 -2.95 -13.30
CA ASN A 15 -25.97 -4.19 -12.90
C ASN A 15 -25.02 -5.36 -13.19
N LEU A 16 -24.44 -5.93 -12.17
CA LEU A 16 -23.48 -7.03 -12.29
C LEU A 16 -24.13 -8.38 -12.65
N ASN A 17 -25.46 -8.51 -12.52
CA ASN A 17 -26.16 -9.68 -13.00
C ASN A 17 -26.09 -9.76 -14.52
N ASP A 18 -26.20 -8.61 -15.22
CA ASP A 18 -26.07 -8.54 -16.68
C ASP A 18 -24.64 -8.96 -17.13
N TRP A 19 -23.61 -8.69 -16.28
CA TRP A 19 -22.26 -9.15 -16.58
C TRP A 19 -22.13 -10.66 -16.49
N LYS A 20 -22.73 -11.27 -15.47
CA LYS A 20 -22.72 -12.73 -15.29
C LYS A 20 -23.44 -13.47 -16.41
N GLU A 21 -24.45 -12.85 -17.03
CA GLU A 21 -25.15 -13.40 -18.18
C GLU A 21 -24.37 -13.21 -19.49
N LYS A 22 -23.64 -12.10 -19.61
CA LYS A 22 -22.92 -11.70 -20.83
C LYS A 22 -21.54 -12.35 -20.97
N PHE A 23 -20.84 -12.56 -19.86
CA PHE A 23 -19.44 -13.01 -19.84
C PHE A 23 -19.35 -14.43 -19.27
N SER A 24 -18.41 -15.22 -19.79
CA SER A 24 -18.15 -16.57 -19.27
C SER A 24 -17.52 -16.55 -17.88
N MET A 25 -16.75 -15.51 -17.57
CA MET A 25 -16.17 -15.25 -16.25
C MET A 25 -16.01 -13.75 -16.02
N VAL A 26 -16.25 -13.33 -14.80
CA VAL A 26 -15.95 -11.97 -14.30
C VAL A 26 -14.95 -12.14 -13.19
N HIS A 27 -13.77 -11.53 -13.34
CA HIS A 27 -12.70 -11.57 -12.34
C HIS A 27 -12.92 -10.50 -11.24
N ASP A 28 -11.89 -10.25 -10.43
CA ASP A 28 -11.97 -9.34 -9.30
C ASP A 28 -12.39 -7.93 -9.72
N LEU A 29 -13.38 -7.42 -9.01
CA LEU A 29 -13.97 -6.11 -9.25
C LEU A 29 -13.12 -5.02 -8.61
N ILE A 30 -12.88 -3.95 -9.36
CA ILE A 30 -12.22 -2.73 -8.90
C ILE A 30 -13.11 -1.52 -9.15
N VAL A 31 -12.96 -0.48 -8.35
CA VAL A 31 -13.78 0.74 -8.46
C VAL A 31 -12.91 1.99 -8.45
N SER A 32 -13.36 3.02 -9.18
CA SER A 32 -12.72 4.33 -9.14
C SER A 32 -12.91 5.00 -7.76
N LEU A 33 -12.02 5.92 -7.42
CA LEU A 33 -12.05 6.61 -6.13
C LEU A 33 -13.34 7.41 -5.92
N ASP A 34 -13.87 8.04 -6.97
CA ASP A 34 -15.11 8.80 -6.97
C ASP A 34 -16.39 7.92 -6.98
N GLY A 35 -16.23 6.61 -7.21
CA GLY A 35 -17.32 5.64 -7.27
C GLY A 35 -18.13 5.65 -8.57
N GLU A 36 -17.77 6.42 -9.58
CA GLU A 36 -18.51 6.52 -10.83
C GLU A 36 -18.18 5.40 -11.84
N LYS A 37 -17.13 4.59 -11.54
CA LYS A 37 -16.73 3.47 -12.39
C LYS A 37 -16.52 2.21 -11.57
N ILE A 38 -16.98 1.09 -12.12
CA ILE A 38 -16.62 -0.27 -11.71
C ILE A 38 -16.04 -0.98 -12.90
N ALA A 39 -14.95 -1.71 -12.69
CA ALA A 39 -14.31 -2.47 -13.75
C ALA A 39 -13.87 -3.85 -13.28
N ALA A 40 -13.72 -4.76 -14.22
CA ALA A 40 -13.08 -6.05 -14.03
C ALA A 40 -12.51 -6.57 -15.35
N PRO A 41 -11.48 -7.42 -15.32
CA PRO A 41 -11.19 -8.31 -16.41
C PRO A 41 -12.37 -9.27 -16.60
N VAL A 42 -12.83 -9.47 -17.83
CA VAL A 42 -13.92 -10.38 -18.16
C VAL A 42 -13.50 -11.33 -19.26
N GLU A 43 -13.89 -12.59 -19.13
CA GLU A 43 -13.69 -13.56 -20.19
C GLU A 43 -14.88 -13.53 -21.15
N ILE A 44 -14.57 -13.31 -22.42
CA ILE A 44 -15.52 -13.47 -23.53
C ILE A 44 -15.37 -14.87 -24.16
N LYS A 45 -15.99 -15.12 -25.29
CA LYS A 45 -15.89 -16.43 -25.98
C LYS A 45 -14.42 -16.86 -26.17
N ASN A 46 -14.17 -18.16 -26.11
CA ASN A 46 -12.85 -18.80 -26.35
C ASN A 46 -11.73 -18.42 -25.34
N LYS A 47 -12.09 -18.10 -24.09
CA LYS A 47 -11.12 -17.74 -23.03
C LYS A 47 -10.31 -16.48 -23.31
N VAL A 48 -10.77 -15.62 -24.20
CA VAL A 48 -10.15 -14.33 -24.47
C VAL A 48 -10.61 -13.35 -23.39
N VAL A 49 -9.68 -12.59 -22.85
CA VAL A 49 -9.92 -11.63 -21.76
C VAL A 49 -9.95 -10.21 -22.32
N THR A 50 -10.84 -9.38 -21.81
CA THR A 50 -10.82 -7.92 -22.04
C THR A 50 -11.21 -7.19 -20.75
N MET A 51 -11.03 -5.88 -20.69
CA MET A 51 -11.54 -5.08 -19.58
C MET A 51 -12.99 -4.66 -19.81
N CYS A 52 -13.81 -4.75 -18.77
CA CYS A 52 -15.16 -4.22 -18.76
C CYS A 52 -15.25 -3.06 -17.77
N ILE A 53 -15.79 -1.92 -18.19
CA ILE A 53 -16.06 -0.74 -17.36
C ILE A 53 -17.55 -0.41 -17.46
N ASN A 54 -18.26 -0.40 -16.33
CA ASN A 54 -19.71 -0.09 -16.30
C ASN A 54 -20.54 -0.86 -17.33
N GLY A 55 -20.15 -2.12 -17.63
CA GLY A 55 -20.86 -2.98 -18.61
C GLY A 55 -20.39 -2.83 -20.06
N LYS A 56 -19.47 -1.92 -20.36
CA LYS A 56 -18.84 -1.74 -21.69
C LYS A 56 -17.46 -2.37 -21.69
N ILE A 57 -17.17 -3.17 -22.71
CA ILE A 57 -15.86 -3.81 -22.88
C ILE A 57 -14.94 -2.93 -23.74
N TRP A 58 -13.64 -3.09 -23.54
CA TRP A 58 -12.62 -2.54 -24.42
C TRP A 58 -12.65 -3.24 -25.79
N GLU A 59 -12.13 -2.59 -26.81
CA GLU A 59 -11.98 -3.16 -28.16
C GLU A 59 -10.81 -4.15 -28.20
N ASN A 60 -9.72 -3.83 -27.51
CA ASN A 60 -8.58 -4.72 -27.37
C ASN A 60 -8.92 -5.96 -26.56
N THR A 61 -8.38 -7.08 -27.00
CA THR A 61 -8.50 -8.37 -26.32
C THR A 61 -7.14 -8.95 -26.03
N PHE A 62 -7.07 -9.71 -24.95
CA PHE A 62 -5.82 -10.18 -24.36
C PHE A 62 -5.89 -11.66 -24.03
N GLU A 63 -4.74 -12.31 -23.95
CA GLU A 63 -4.61 -13.65 -23.39
C GLU A 63 -4.72 -13.61 -21.87
N ARG A 64 -4.22 -12.52 -21.27
CA ARG A 64 -4.24 -12.28 -19.81
C ARG A 64 -4.19 -10.80 -19.47
N VAL A 65 -4.85 -10.45 -18.36
CA VAL A 65 -4.78 -9.14 -17.72
C VAL A 65 -4.31 -9.32 -16.28
N SER A 66 -3.40 -8.46 -15.82
CA SER A 66 -2.87 -8.46 -14.46
C SER A 66 -2.80 -7.03 -13.90
N PHE A 67 -2.93 -6.90 -12.59
CA PHE A 67 -2.85 -5.63 -11.86
C PHE A 67 -3.82 -4.54 -12.36
N PRO A 68 -5.08 -4.85 -12.68
CA PRO A 68 -6.03 -3.79 -13.07
C PRO A 68 -6.26 -2.84 -11.89
N GLN A 69 -6.21 -1.54 -12.16
CA GLN A 69 -6.45 -0.50 -11.15
C GLN A 69 -6.86 0.82 -11.78
N PHE A 70 -7.56 1.65 -11.02
CA PHE A 70 -7.83 3.03 -11.42
C PHE A 70 -6.75 3.97 -10.89
N THR A 71 -6.30 4.88 -11.72
CA THR A 71 -5.47 6.03 -11.30
C THR A 71 -6.30 7.02 -10.50
N LYS A 72 -5.64 8.01 -9.85
CA LYS A 72 -6.33 9.09 -9.14
C LYS A 72 -7.28 9.89 -10.05
N ASP A 73 -6.94 10.01 -11.34
CA ASP A 73 -7.74 10.70 -12.35
C ASP A 73 -8.86 9.83 -12.95
N GLY A 74 -9.03 8.61 -12.45
CA GLY A 74 -10.07 7.71 -12.87
C GLY A 74 -9.82 7.03 -14.21
N ASN A 75 -8.59 7.02 -14.74
CA ASN A 75 -8.20 6.19 -15.86
C ASN A 75 -8.01 4.75 -15.42
N LEU A 76 -8.40 3.79 -16.24
CA LEU A 76 -8.18 2.38 -15.97
C LEU A 76 -6.86 1.93 -16.59
N ILE A 77 -5.97 1.35 -15.78
CA ILE A 77 -4.70 0.80 -16.24
C ILE A 77 -4.58 -0.68 -15.85
N CYS A 78 -3.86 -1.43 -16.67
CA CYS A 78 -3.50 -2.81 -16.37
C CYS A 78 -2.26 -3.25 -17.15
N LEU A 79 -1.65 -4.34 -16.74
CA LEU A 79 -0.68 -5.06 -17.57
C LEU A 79 -1.43 -6.13 -18.36
N ALA A 80 -1.23 -6.14 -19.67
CA ALA A 80 -1.94 -7.01 -20.60
C ALA A 80 -0.96 -7.87 -21.40
N LEU A 81 -1.26 -9.17 -21.53
CA LEU A 81 -0.54 -10.10 -22.39
C LEU A 81 -1.27 -10.21 -23.71
N GLN A 82 -0.58 -9.86 -24.81
CA GLN A 82 -1.10 -9.97 -26.17
C GLN A 82 0.03 -10.48 -27.08
N ASN A 83 -0.25 -11.47 -27.91
CA ASN A 83 0.74 -12.11 -28.80
C ASN A 83 1.99 -12.60 -28.06
N TYR A 84 1.81 -13.15 -26.84
CA TYR A 84 2.88 -13.64 -25.94
C TYR A 84 3.81 -12.54 -25.39
N GLU A 85 3.48 -11.28 -25.55
CA GLU A 85 4.22 -10.15 -25.01
C GLU A 85 3.36 -9.32 -24.05
N TRP A 86 3.99 -8.84 -22.99
CA TRP A 86 3.34 -7.98 -22.00
C TRP A 86 3.49 -6.52 -22.35
N THR A 87 2.44 -5.76 -22.19
CA THR A 87 2.46 -4.29 -22.31
C THR A 87 1.56 -3.63 -21.27
N LEU A 88 1.70 -2.31 -21.09
CA LEU A 88 0.76 -1.50 -20.33
C LEU A 88 -0.42 -1.11 -21.21
N ALA A 89 -1.62 -1.31 -20.72
CA ALA A 89 -2.85 -0.79 -21.31
C ALA A 89 -3.43 0.31 -20.40
N LYS A 90 -3.79 1.45 -20.98
CA LYS A 90 -4.45 2.58 -20.32
C LYS A 90 -5.66 3.02 -21.12
N ASP A 91 -6.88 2.88 -20.55
CA ASP A 91 -8.14 3.22 -21.20
C ASP A 91 -8.25 2.68 -22.63
N ASP A 92 -7.89 1.40 -22.81
CA ASP A 92 -7.86 0.67 -24.08
C ASP A 92 -6.75 1.09 -25.07
N ILE A 93 -5.81 1.94 -24.67
CA ILE A 93 -4.64 2.32 -25.47
C ILE A 93 -3.44 1.54 -24.94
N LEU A 94 -2.75 0.85 -25.83
CA LEU A 94 -1.56 0.07 -25.50
C LEU A 94 -0.30 0.94 -25.60
N LEU A 95 0.64 0.71 -24.67
CA LEU A 95 1.99 1.22 -24.80
C LEU A 95 2.66 0.56 -26.03
N GLU A 96 3.40 1.32 -26.82
CA GLU A 96 4.12 0.78 -28.00
C GLU A 96 5.20 -0.24 -27.62
N GLU A 97 5.78 -0.06 -26.41
CA GLU A 97 6.82 -0.96 -25.89
C GLU A 97 6.20 -2.25 -25.33
N SER A 98 6.79 -3.40 -25.67
CA SER A 98 6.40 -4.70 -25.14
C SER A 98 7.57 -5.44 -24.47
N PHE A 99 7.25 -6.44 -23.64
CA PHE A 99 8.17 -7.11 -22.75
C PHE A 99 7.85 -8.60 -22.67
N ASP A 100 8.89 -9.43 -22.44
CA ASP A 100 8.69 -10.86 -22.20
C ASP A 100 7.86 -11.13 -20.94
N TYR A 101 8.01 -10.26 -19.93
CA TYR A 101 7.19 -10.26 -18.72
C TYR A 101 7.11 -8.87 -18.10
N ALA A 102 5.94 -8.56 -17.52
CA ALA A 102 5.73 -7.33 -16.76
C ALA A 102 4.91 -7.65 -15.49
N TRP A 103 5.27 -6.98 -14.38
CA TRP A 103 4.59 -7.19 -13.09
C TRP A 103 4.73 -5.97 -12.18
N ASN A 104 4.05 -6.00 -11.02
CA ASN A 104 4.20 -5.01 -9.96
C ASN A 104 3.84 -3.59 -10.41
N LEU A 105 2.71 -3.46 -11.15
CA LEU A 105 2.20 -2.17 -11.61
C LEU A 105 1.82 -1.29 -10.42
N LYS A 106 2.40 -0.10 -10.34
CA LYS A 106 2.16 0.90 -9.29
C LYS A 106 1.94 2.29 -9.88
N THR A 107 1.25 3.12 -9.11
CA THR A 107 1.02 4.53 -9.45
C THR A 107 1.37 5.42 -8.25
N GLU A 108 1.93 6.59 -8.51
CA GLU A 108 2.11 7.68 -7.55
C GLU A 108 1.80 9.01 -8.25
N GLY A 109 0.77 9.72 -7.79
CA GLY A 109 0.24 10.85 -8.54
C GLY A 109 -0.23 10.43 -9.93
N GLU A 110 0.36 11.02 -10.97
CA GLU A 110 0.13 10.68 -12.38
C GLU A 110 1.17 9.66 -12.91
N ALA A 111 2.23 9.41 -12.15
CA ALA A 111 3.27 8.48 -12.56
C ALA A 111 2.78 7.03 -12.52
N ILE A 112 3.17 6.28 -13.55
CA ILE A 112 2.90 4.85 -13.69
C ILE A 112 4.22 4.13 -13.84
N ALA A 113 4.48 3.13 -13.01
CA ALA A 113 5.68 2.32 -13.11
C ALA A 113 5.37 0.83 -12.93
N PHE A 114 6.19 -0.01 -13.53
CA PHE A 114 6.12 -1.46 -13.39
C PHE A 114 7.47 -2.11 -13.65
N ASN A 115 7.69 -3.28 -13.08
CA ASN A 115 8.87 -4.08 -13.35
C ASN A 115 8.72 -4.79 -14.68
N ILE A 116 9.85 -4.98 -15.37
CA ILE A 116 9.91 -5.62 -16.69
C ILE A 116 11.01 -6.66 -16.76
N LYS A 117 10.81 -7.64 -17.66
CA LYS A 117 11.85 -8.57 -18.13
C LYS A 117 11.97 -8.42 -19.64
N LYS A 118 13.22 -8.29 -20.14
CA LYS A 118 13.60 -8.37 -21.55
C LYS A 118 14.72 -9.40 -21.68
N VAL A 119 14.48 -10.47 -22.42
CA VAL A 119 15.39 -11.60 -22.57
C VAL A 119 15.77 -12.16 -21.18
N ASP A 120 17.00 -12.03 -20.75
CA ASP A 120 17.49 -12.51 -19.45
C ASP A 120 17.81 -11.38 -18.45
N SER A 121 17.30 -10.20 -18.73
CA SER A 121 17.58 -9.00 -17.93
C SER A 121 16.31 -8.35 -17.44
N TYR A 122 16.40 -7.68 -16.30
CA TYR A 122 15.27 -7.12 -15.56
C TYR A 122 15.46 -5.62 -15.31
N GLY A 123 14.38 -4.87 -15.31
CA GLY A 123 14.39 -3.44 -15.07
C GLY A 123 13.05 -2.88 -14.65
N VAL A 124 12.91 -1.59 -14.83
CA VAL A 124 11.67 -0.85 -14.55
C VAL A 124 11.30 -0.03 -15.78
N CYS A 125 10.01 0.03 -16.08
CA CYS A 125 9.42 1.02 -16.97
C CYS A 125 8.73 2.07 -16.10
N LEU A 126 9.12 3.34 -16.23
CA LEU A 126 8.51 4.48 -15.56
C LEU A 126 7.95 5.44 -16.61
N ASN A 127 6.66 5.74 -16.56
CA ASN A 127 5.97 6.64 -17.48
C ASN A 127 6.21 6.31 -18.98
N GLY A 128 6.24 5.00 -19.30
CA GLY A 128 6.51 4.50 -20.66
C GLY A 128 7.99 4.46 -21.05
N LYS A 129 8.91 4.92 -20.18
CA LYS A 129 10.35 4.87 -20.45
C LYS A 129 10.99 3.72 -19.66
N VAL A 130 11.63 2.81 -20.38
CA VAL A 130 12.42 1.71 -19.79
C VAL A 130 13.75 2.24 -19.26
N TRP A 131 14.23 1.67 -18.17
CA TRP A 131 15.58 1.95 -17.66
C TRP A 131 16.66 1.63 -18.69
N ASP A 132 17.66 2.48 -18.78
CA ASP A 132 18.78 2.32 -19.73
C ASP A 132 19.67 1.13 -19.35
N ASN A 133 19.85 0.84 -18.03
CA ASN A 133 20.58 -0.32 -17.54
C ASN A 133 19.59 -1.36 -17.00
N LEU A 134 19.77 -2.61 -17.41
CA LEU A 134 19.04 -3.76 -16.92
C LEU A 134 19.95 -4.64 -16.06
N TYR A 135 19.35 -5.42 -15.15
CA TYR A 135 20.03 -6.14 -14.10
C TYR A 135 19.70 -7.64 -14.13
N PHE A 136 20.46 -8.46 -13.39
CA PHE A 136 20.23 -9.91 -13.30
C PHE A 136 18.93 -10.28 -12.57
N ASP A 137 18.41 -9.40 -11.73
CA ASP A 137 17.12 -9.54 -11.04
C ASP A 137 16.67 -8.18 -10.54
N VAL A 138 15.37 -7.95 -10.47
CA VAL A 138 14.74 -6.74 -9.92
C VAL A 138 13.60 -7.15 -9.01
N ARG A 139 13.57 -6.62 -7.79
CA ARG A 139 12.53 -6.91 -6.79
C ARG A 139 11.93 -5.66 -6.26
N ASP A 140 10.64 -5.72 -6.02
CA ASP A 140 9.82 -4.60 -5.59
C ASP A 140 9.93 -3.37 -6.52
N LEU A 141 9.16 -2.37 -6.22
CA LEU A 141 9.14 -1.13 -6.98
C LEU A 141 8.67 -0.01 -6.06
N PHE A 142 9.37 1.10 -6.09
CA PHE A 142 9.06 2.30 -5.33
C PHE A 142 9.09 3.50 -6.26
N ILE A 143 8.09 4.36 -6.16
CA ILE A 143 8.00 5.60 -6.95
C ILE A 143 8.20 6.77 -6.00
N SER A 144 8.96 7.77 -6.40
CA SER A 144 9.13 9.00 -5.61
C SER A 144 7.82 9.77 -5.47
N PRO A 145 7.60 10.52 -4.38
CA PRO A 145 6.37 11.30 -4.14
C PRO A 145 5.98 12.24 -5.29
N ASP A 146 6.94 12.79 -6.02
CA ASP A 146 6.71 13.65 -7.19
C ASP A 146 6.54 12.89 -8.52
N GLY A 147 6.68 11.54 -8.49
CA GLY A 147 6.55 10.69 -9.68
C GLY A 147 7.71 10.74 -10.66
N SER A 148 8.80 11.45 -10.35
CA SER A 148 9.93 11.66 -11.26
C SER A 148 10.96 10.53 -11.25
N ALA A 149 10.97 9.72 -10.18
CA ALA A 149 11.92 8.64 -10.00
C ALA A 149 11.25 7.32 -9.62
N ALA A 150 11.84 6.22 -10.09
CA ALA A 150 11.53 4.88 -9.62
C ALA A 150 12.78 4.21 -9.06
N ALA A 151 12.62 3.45 -7.98
CA ALA A 151 13.67 2.68 -7.34
C ALA A 151 13.27 1.22 -7.16
N SER A 152 14.24 0.33 -7.24
CA SER A 152 14.07 -1.11 -7.00
C SER A 152 15.32 -1.72 -6.38
N TYR A 153 15.15 -2.86 -5.72
CA TYR A 153 16.27 -3.72 -5.39
C TYR A 153 16.76 -4.39 -6.65
N VAL A 154 18.05 -4.33 -6.91
CA VAL A 154 18.66 -4.91 -8.11
C VAL A 154 19.76 -5.88 -7.74
N ARG A 155 19.81 -7.02 -8.44
CA ARG A 155 20.93 -7.93 -8.34
C ARG A 155 21.97 -7.57 -9.39
N ILE A 156 23.15 -7.13 -8.92
CA ILE A 156 24.22 -6.61 -9.78
C ILE A 156 25.33 -7.61 -10.05
N LYS A 157 25.38 -8.72 -9.31
CA LYS A 157 26.31 -9.84 -9.53
C LYS A 157 25.50 -11.11 -9.70
N ASN A 158 25.95 -12.00 -10.56
CA ASN A 158 25.33 -13.30 -10.80
C ASN A 158 26.35 -14.44 -10.54
N PRO A 159 26.71 -14.69 -9.26
CA PRO A 159 27.63 -15.76 -8.93
C PRO A 159 27.05 -17.14 -9.30
N PRO A 160 27.88 -18.15 -9.53
CA PRO A 160 27.43 -19.52 -9.68
C PRO A 160 26.55 -19.97 -8.51
N LEU A 161 25.59 -20.86 -8.78
CA LEU A 161 24.54 -21.29 -7.84
C LEU A 161 25.01 -21.79 -6.47
N LEU A 162 26.26 -22.22 -6.34
CA LEU A 162 26.85 -22.78 -5.13
C LEU A 162 27.99 -21.94 -4.56
N ASP A 163 28.21 -20.71 -5.09
CA ASP A 163 29.24 -19.82 -4.58
C ASP A 163 28.74 -19.01 -3.40
N ILE A 164 28.79 -19.61 -2.21
CA ILE A 164 28.41 -19.02 -0.94
C ILE A 164 29.29 -17.81 -0.56
N PHE A 165 30.53 -17.78 -1.01
CA PHE A 165 31.48 -16.71 -0.70
C PHE A 165 31.11 -15.42 -1.44
N SER A 166 30.91 -15.51 -2.76
CA SER A 166 30.42 -14.37 -3.54
C SER A 166 29.05 -13.87 -3.07
N PHE A 167 28.19 -14.77 -2.58
CA PHE A 167 26.90 -14.38 -2.01
C PHE A 167 27.07 -13.61 -0.68
N LYS A 168 28.03 -14.03 0.17
CA LYS A 168 28.38 -13.33 1.42
C LYS A 168 29.05 -11.96 1.20
N GLU A 169 29.72 -11.74 0.08
CA GLU A 169 30.23 -10.42 -0.31
C GLU A 169 29.13 -9.43 -0.73
N GLY A 170 27.94 -9.96 -0.98
CA GLY A 170 26.77 -9.18 -1.40
C GLY A 170 26.62 -9.09 -2.92
N VAL A 171 25.39 -9.33 -3.35
CA VAL A 171 25.00 -9.34 -4.76
C VAL A 171 23.88 -8.34 -5.06
N TRP A 172 23.29 -7.76 -4.01
CA TRP A 172 22.17 -6.84 -4.10
C TRP A 172 22.61 -5.39 -3.92
N SER A 173 21.93 -4.49 -4.62
CA SER A 173 22.07 -3.04 -4.46
C SER A 173 20.70 -2.36 -4.70
N ILE A 174 20.68 -1.04 -4.75
CA ILE A 174 19.51 -0.25 -5.12
C ILE A 174 19.84 0.50 -6.40
N ALA A 175 18.92 0.46 -7.36
CA ALA A 175 18.97 1.33 -8.52
C ALA A 175 17.83 2.37 -8.44
N VAL A 176 18.14 3.60 -8.82
CA VAL A 176 17.21 4.72 -8.95
C VAL A 176 17.32 5.25 -10.38
N ASN A 177 16.23 5.28 -11.13
CA ASN A 177 16.22 5.69 -12.52
C ASN A 177 17.38 5.07 -13.33
N SER A 178 17.56 3.75 -13.18
CA SER A 178 18.64 3.00 -13.87
C SER A 178 20.05 3.15 -13.28
N ILE A 179 20.29 4.04 -12.32
CA ILE A 179 21.61 4.25 -11.72
C ILE A 179 21.69 3.47 -10.42
N VAL A 180 22.60 2.50 -10.36
CA VAL A 180 22.82 1.67 -9.18
C VAL A 180 23.78 2.34 -8.19
N TRP A 181 23.60 2.10 -6.89
CA TRP A 181 24.56 2.49 -5.87
C TRP A 181 25.91 1.75 -6.06
N ASP A 182 27.01 2.41 -5.74
CA ASP A 182 28.38 1.86 -5.93
C ASP A 182 28.67 0.62 -5.09
N LYS A 183 27.90 0.38 -4.02
CA LYS A 183 28.10 -0.74 -3.09
C LYS A 183 27.10 -1.84 -3.31
N SER A 184 27.53 -3.08 -3.15
CA SER A 184 26.67 -4.25 -3.03
C SER A 184 26.54 -4.73 -1.58
N PHE A 185 25.44 -5.38 -1.28
CA PHE A 185 25.03 -5.81 0.05
C PHE A 185 24.55 -7.27 0.02
N ILE A 186 24.59 -7.95 1.17
CA ILE A 186 24.03 -9.31 1.30
C ILE A 186 22.51 -9.27 1.08
N SER A 187 21.84 -8.29 1.67
CA SER A 187 20.43 -7.99 1.42
C SER A 187 20.14 -6.51 1.58
N VAL A 188 19.08 -6.07 0.91
CA VAL A 188 18.57 -4.70 0.95
C VAL A 188 17.06 -4.76 1.08
N TYR A 189 16.46 -3.91 1.91
CA TYR A 189 15.01 -3.83 2.05
C TYR A 189 14.55 -2.48 2.64
N GLY A 190 13.24 -2.21 2.56
CA GLY A 190 12.63 -1.02 3.11
C GLY A 190 13.04 0.27 2.40
N ILE A 191 13.07 0.27 1.05
CA ILE A 191 13.31 1.51 0.31
C ILE A 191 12.25 2.55 0.66
N CYS A 192 12.69 3.76 0.97
CA CYS A 192 11.84 4.93 1.09
C CYS A 192 12.48 6.16 0.45
N PHE A 193 11.66 7.00 -0.17
CA PHE A 193 12.06 8.32 -0.67
C PHE A 193 11.82 9.39 0.38
N SER A 194 12.63 10.45 0.37
CA SER A 194 12.35 11.67 1.14
C SER A 194 11.10 12.38 0.59
N PRO A 195 10.38 13.17 1.42
CA PRO A 195 9.20 13.92 0.98
C PRO A 195 9.44 14.83 -0.22
N ASP A 196 10.65 15.39 -0.36
CA ASP A 196 11.07 16.23 -1.49
C ASP A 196 11.58 15.43 -2.70
N SER A 197 11.50 14.08 -2.65
CA SER A 197 11.92 13.15 -3.72
C SER A 197 13.43 13.15 -4.07
N LYS A 198 14.28 13.88 -3.33
CA LYS A 198 15.70 14.03 -3.68
C LYS A 198 16.62 12.98 -3.05
N SER A 199 16.17 12.34 -1.99
CA SER A 199 16.94 11.33 -1.26
C SER A 199 16.19 10.01 -1.15
N ILE A 200 16.95 8.93 -1.04
CA ILE A 200 16.45 7.59 -0.87
C ILE A 200 17.21 6.89 0.25
N ALA A 201 16.49 6.21 1.11
CA ALA A 201 17.07 5.42 2.18
C ALA A 201 16.60 3.97 2.11
N ALA A 202 17.41 3.07 2.62
CA ALA A 202 17.05 1.66 2.80
C ALA A 202 17.87 1.02 3.90
N THR A 203 17.35 -0.06 4.47
CA THR A 203 18.12 -0.93 5.35
C THR A 203 18.98 -1.87 4.52
N VAL A 204 20.24 -1.98 4.90
CA VAL A 204 21.21 -2.85 4.24
C VAL A 204 21.86 -3.79 5.26
N ARG A 205 22.10 -5.03 4.82
CA ARG A 205 22.82 -6.05 5.58
C ARG A 205 24.23 -6.16 5.06
N LEU A 206 25.21 -5.92 5.94
CA LEU A 206 26.65 -5.91 5.63
C LEU A 206 27.29 -7.26 5.91
N SER A 207 26.89 -7.94 7.00
CA SER A 207 27.35 -9.29 7.39
C SER A 207 26.21 -10.07 8.05
N GLU A 208 26.50 -11.24 8.63
CA GLU A 208 25.48 -12.09 9.26
C GLU A 208 24.72 -11.37 10.40
N GLN A 209 25.41 -10.47 11.12
CA GLN A 209 24.87 -9.77 12.30
C GLN A 209 25.07 -8.25 12.24
N GLU A 210 25.34 -7.71 11.06
CA GLU A 210 25.56 -6.28 10.91
C GLU A 210 24.58 -5.69 9.90
N PHE A 211 23.72 -4.86 10.42
CA PHE A 211 22.71 -4.11 9.65
C PHE A 211 22.92 -2.61 9.89
N THR A 212 22.64 -1.82 8.90
CA THR A 212 22.61 -0.35 9.00
C THR A 212 21.63 0.22 8.00
N VAL A 213 21.48 1.54 8.01
CA VAL A 213 20.73 2.26 6.97
C VAL A 213 21.71 2.92 6.02
N ALA A 214 21.45 2.82 4.74
CA ALA A 214 22.14 3.54 3.70
C ALA A 214 21.24 4.66 3.14
N VAL A 215 21.81 5.83 2.90
CA VAL A 215 21.15 7.01 2.33
C VAL A 215 21.93 7.42 1.09
N ASN A 216 21.30 7.38 -0.08
CA ASN A 216 21.97 7.64 -1.36
C ASN A 216 23.31 6.86 -1.50
N GLY A 217 23.33 5.59 -1.06
CA GLY A 217 24.52 4.73 -1.05
C GLY A 217 25.52 4.96 0.08
N LYS A 218 25.36 5.98 0.94
CA LYS A 218 26.21 6.26 2.11
C LYS A 218 25.61 5.60 3.35
N LEU A 219 26.41 4.79 4.04
CA LEU A 219 26.01 4.10 5.26
C LEU A 219 25.97 5.05 6.46
N TRP A 220 25.08 4.81 7.42
CA TRP A 220 25.25 5.34 8.77
C TRP A 220 26.57 4.84 9.36
N ASN A 221 27.11 5.57 10.33
CA ASN A 221 28.36 5.19 10.99
C ASN A 221 28.18 4.00 11.94
N GLU A 222 26.98 3.85 12.49
CA GLU A 222 26.64 2.80 13.44
C GLU A 222 26.05 1.58 12.72
N THR A 223 26.40 0.40 13.25
CA THR A 223 25.80 -0.88 12.86
C THR A 223 24.99 -1.47 14.02
N PHE A 224 24.03 -2.30 13.69
CA PHE A 224 23.08 -2.90 14.61
C PHE A 224 22.98 -4.41 14.36
N LEU A 225 22.54 -5.18 15.37
CA LEU A 225 22.30 -6.63 15.22
C LEU A 225 21.18 -6.94 14.20
N ASN A 226 20.24 -6.03 14.06
CA ASN A 226 19.19 -6.06 13.03
C ASN A 226 18.61 -4.64 12.87
N ALA A 227 17.94 -4.38 11.76
CA ALA A 227 17.20 -3.15 11.53
C ALA A 227 15.98 -3.45 10.65
N TRP A 228 14.89 -2.72 10.83
CA TRP A 228 13.72 -2.77 9.97
C TRP A 228 13.72 -1.58 9.00
N GLU A 229 12.67 -1.50 8.20
CA GLU A 229 12.47 -0.50 7.16
C GLU A 229 12.60 0.92 7.71
N PRO A 230 13.45 1.79 7.13
CA PRO A 230 13.57 3.18 7.52
C PRO A 230 12.41 4.02 6.98
N ILE A 231 12.18 5.17 7.58
CA ILE A 231 11.32 6.22 7.05
C ILE A 231 12.01 7.57 7.15
N PHE A 232 11.74 8.46 6.21
CA PHE A 232 12.06 9.87 6.36
C PHE A 232 11.02 10.53 7.27
N ILE A 233 11.47 11.31 8.24
CA ILE A 233 10.59 12.13 9.10
C ILE A 233 10.49 13.58 8.60
N ASN A 234 11.43 13.98 7.77
CA ASN A 234 11.48 15.21 6.97
C ASN A 234 12.40 14.96 5.75
N GLU A 235 12.90 15.99 5.09
CA GLU A 235 13.74 15.87 3.89
C GLU A 235 15.11 15.20 4.15
N SER A 236 15.60 15.20 5.39
CA SER A 236 16.98 14.78 5.74
C SER A 236 17.07 13.77 6.88
N ASP A 237 16.11 13.78 7.80
CA ASP A 237 16.18 12.95 9.00
C ASP A 237 15.49 11.61 8.77
N ILE A 238 16.18 10.53 9.14
CA ILE A 238 15.75 9.16 8.88
C ILE A 238 15.63 8.40 10.20
N LEU A 239 14.47 7.82 10.40
CA LEU A 239 14.14 7.01 11.55
C LEU A 239 14.04 5.53 11.15
N ALA A 240 14.70 4.64 11.90
CA ALA A 240 14.61 3.20 11.69
C ALA A 240 14.51 2.43 13.01
N PRO A 241 13.70 1.36 13.07
CA PRO A 241 13.77 0.41 14.16
C PRO A 241 15.07 -0.38 14.08
N VAL A 242 15.81 -0.43 15.16
CA VAL A 242 17.11 -1.11 15.24
C VAL A 242 17.20 -2.02 16.45
N LYS A 243 17.88 -3.14 16.31
CA LYS A 243 18.12 -4.10 17.37
C LYS A 243 19.54 -3.97 17.89
N THR A 244 19.69 -3.83 19.20
CA THR A 244 20.93 -3.89 19.93
C THR A 244 20.92 -5.07 20.91
N GLU A 245 21.98 -5.32 21.65
CA GLU A 245 22.02 -6.29 22.74
C GLU A 245 20.97 -6.00 23.84
N LYS A 246 20.60 -4.73 24.02
CA LYS A 246 19.60 -4.29 25.02
C LYS A 246 18.14 -4.48 24.54
N GLY A 247 17.91 -4.84 23.28
CA GLY A 247 16.59 -4.97 22.68
C GLY A 247 16.39 -4.05 21.47
N TRP A 248 15.14 -3.87 21.09
CA TRP A 248 14.74 -3.02 19.97
C TRP A 248 14.49 -1.58 20.40
N SER A 249 14.91 -0.64 19.60
CA SER A 249 14.66 0.78 19.79
C SER A 249 14.48 1.49 18.45
N LEU A 250 14.15 2.79 18.45
CA LEU A 250 14.26 3.64 17.28
C LEU A 250 15.59 4.37 17.27
N ALA A 251 16.23 4.40 16.11
CA ALA A 251 17.41 5.22 15.84
C ALA A 251 17.04 6.33 14.84
N LEU A 252 17.46 7.56 15.16
CA LEU A 252 17.40 8.73 14.29
C LEU A 252 18.82 9.02 13.78
N ASN A 253 19.00 8.93 12.47
CA ASN A 253 20.32 9.12 11.83
C ASN A 253 21.44 8.31 12.51
N GLY A 254 21.14 7.05 12.88
CA GLY A 254 22.05 6.13 13.56
C GLY A 254 22.06 6.22 15.08
N LYS A 255 21.51 7.27 15.70
CA LYS A 255 21.53 7.44 17.16
C LYS A 255 20.23 6.97 17.80
N ILE A 256 20.34 6.16 18.85
CA ILE A 256 19.18 5.67 19.62
C ILE A 256 18.44 6.85 20.27
N VAL A 257 17.13 6.94 20.02
CA VAL A 257 16.27 8.03 20.50
C VAL A 257 15.13 7.58 21.41
N TRP A 258 14.78 6.27 21.40
CA TRP A 258 13.75 5.73 22.28
C TRP A 258 14.36 4.79 23.32
N LYS A 259 13.58 4.47 24.37
CA LYS A 259 13.87 3.34 25.27
C LYS A 259 13.75 2.02 24.53
N TYR A 260 14.31 0.96 25.11
CA TYR A 260 14.28 -0.36 24.53
C TYR A 260 12.95 -1.07 24.80
N PHE A 261 12.51 -1.86 23.80
CA PHE A 261 11.34 -2.72 23.80
C PHE A 261 11.73 -4.14 23.38
N ASN A 262 10.89 -5.13 23.66
CA ASN A 262 11.08 -6.47 23.12
C ASN A 262 10.99 -6.51 21.59
N GLN A 263 10.08 -5.70 21.04
CA GLN A 263 9.89 -5.52 19.60
C GLN A 263 9.43 -4.10 19.31
N ILE A 264 9.74 -3.61 18.11
CA ILE A 264 9.24 -2.32 17.59
C ILE A 264 9.18 -2.40 16.07
N TRP A 265 8.08 -1.96 15.47
CA TRP A 265 7.88 -1.84 14.02
C TRP A 265 6.74 -0.87 13.67
N HIS A 266 6.53 -0.67 12.38
CA HIS A 266 5.50 0.21 11.83
C HIS A 266 5.57 1.63 12.38
N GLN A 267 6.79 2.15 12.53
CA GLN A 267 6.98 3.55 12.90
C GLN A 267 6.40 4.48 11.84
N ARG A 268 5.77 5.56 12.27
CA ARG A 268 5.18 6.60 11.43
C ARG A 268 5.29 7.95 12.11
N VAL A 269 5.36 8.99 11.29
CA VAL A 269 5.29 10.38 11.78
C VAL A 269 3.86 10.85 11.72
N THR A 270 3.38 11.42 12.81
CA THR A 270 2.06 12.05 12.86
C THR A 270 2.08 13.41 12.13
N PRO A 271 0.94 13.92 11.68
CA PRO A 271 0.88 15.25 11.03
C PRO A 271 1.42 16.41 11.88
N ASP A 272 1.43 16.27 13.21
CA ASP A 272 2.01 17.26 14.13
C ASP A 272 3.50 16.96 14.50
N GLY A 273 4.14 16.02 13.79
CA GLY A 273 5.58 15.74 13.89
C GLY A 273 6.00 14.79 15.01
N ARG A 274 5.04 14.19 15.76
CA ARG A 274 5.35 13.16 16.75
C ARG A 274 5.60 11.80 16.08
N ILE A 275 6.25 10.90 16.80
CA ILE A 275 6.57 9.57 16.29
C ILE A 275 5.67 8.54 16.97
N ALA A 276 4.92 7.77 16.19
CA ALA A 276 4.17 6.63 16.66
C ALA A 276 4.74 5.33 16.11
N ALA A 277 4.73 4.27 16.92
CA ALA A 277 5.15 2.94 16.48
C ALA A 277 4.39 1.84 17.24
N VAL A 278 4.26 0.68 16.64
CA VAL A 278 3.81 -0.53 17.32
C VAL A 278 4.97 -1.07 18.15
N VAL A 279 4.76 -1.30 19.43
CA VAL A 279 5.78 -1.79 20.36
C VAL A 279 5.28 -3.00 21.16
N SER A 280 6.21 -3.85 21.55
CA SER A 280 5.99 -4.89 22.56
C SER A 280 6.77 -4.51 23.83
N PRO A 281 6.14 -3.90 24.84
CA PRO A 281 6.81 -3.59 26.10
C PRO A 281 7.18 -4.85 26.88
N ASP A 282 6.32 -5.88 26.86
CA ASP A 282 6.53 -7.20 27.44
C ASP A 282 6.26 -8.28 26.40
N PHE A 283 6.83 -9.47 26.59
CA PHE A 283 6.61 -10.60 25.68
C PHE A 283 5.11 -10.92 25.52
N GLY A 284 4.66 -11.02 24.26
CA GLY A 284 3.26 -11.32 23.91
C GLY A 284 2.26 -10.19 24.18
N LYS A 285 2.73 -8.99 24.53
CA LYS A 285 1.88 -7.82 24.74
C LYS A 285 2.23 -6.72 23.74
N TRP A 286 1.26 -6.30 22.97
CA TRP A 286 1.43 -5.33 21.90
C TRP A 286 0.64 -4.06 22.17
N THR A 287 1.17 -2.91 21.79
CA THR A 287 0.48 -1.62 21.90
C THR A 287 1.08 -0.60 20.93
N VAL A 288 0.52 0.59 20.89
CA VAL A 288 1.14 1.74 20.20
C VAL A 288 1.88 2.59 21.23
N ALA A 289 3.09 2.99 20.90
CA ALA A 289 3.83 4.03 21.62
C ALA A 289 3.80 5.33 20.83
N LEU A 290 3.67 6.45 21.52
CA LEU A 290 3.79 7.80 20.99
C LEU A 290 4.96 8.48 21.70
N ASP A 291 5.95 8.96 20.94
CA ASP A 291 7.20 9.53 21.45
C ASP A 291 7.88 8.65 22.53
N GLY A 292 7.90 7.32 22.28
CA GLY A 292 8.47 6.33 23.19
C GLY A 292 7.64 6.00 24.41
N ILE A 293 6.44 6.58 24.57
CA ILE A 293 5.51 6.31 25.67
C ILE A 293 4.41 5.38 25.18
N PRO A 294 4.37 4.09 25.59
CA PRO A 294 3.34 3.17 25.19
C PRO A 294 2.00 3.50 25.85
N TRP A 295 0.91 3.20 25.14
CA TRP A 295 -0.41 3.23 25.75
C TRP A 295 -0.46 2.28 26.96
N LYS A 296 -1.31 2.59 27.94
CA LYS A 296 -1.49 1.76 29.12
C LYS A 296 -2.11 0.41 28.78
N ARG A 297 -3.01 0.38 27.79
CA ARG A 297 -3.64 -0.87 27.32
C ARG A 297 -2.72 -1.57 26.34
N THR A 298 -2.57 -2.87 26.54
CA THR A 298 -1.89 -3.79 25.63
C THR A 298 -2.89 -4.79 25.06
N PHE A 299 -2.55 -5.36 23.91
CA PHE A 299 -3.35 -6.34 23.18
C PHE A 299 -2.51 -7.60 22.98
N SER A 300 -3.16 -8.77 23.03
CA SER A 300 -2.44 -10.06 23.07
C SER A 300 -2.27 -10.73 21.71
N GLN A 301 -3.07 -10.37 20.67
CA GLN A 301 -3.05 -11.07 19.40
C GLN A 301 -2.41 -10.27 18.27
N ALA A 302 -2.90 -9.05 18.01
CA ALA A 302 -2.33 -8.21 16.96
C ALA A 302 -2.60 -6.73 17.21
N VAL A 303 -1.66 -5.89 16.73
CA VAL A 303 -1.78 -4.44 16.59
C VAL A 303 -1.24 -4.09 15.20
N LEU A 304 -2.08 -3.47 14.37
CA LEU A 304 -1.72 -3.07 13.02
C LEU A 304 -1.02 -1.70 13.01
N PRO A 305 -0.47 -1.26 11.86
CA PRO A 305 0.16 0.05 11.76
C PRO A 305 -0.74 1.18 12.24
N PRO A 306 -0.21 2.18 12.97
CA PRO A 306 -0.99 3.31 13.44
C PRO A 306 -1.44 4.21 12.28
N PHE A 307 -2.63 4.81 12.43
CA PHE A 307 -3.17 5.85 11.56
C PHE A 307 -3.53 7.09 12.40
N PHE A 308 -3.65 8.25 11.76
CA PHE A 308 -3.73 9.52 12.46
C PHE A 308 -4.90 10.36 12.00
N SER A 309 -5.40 11.18 12.93
CA SER A 309 -6.28 12.28 12.55
C SER A 309 -5.50 13.35 11.76
N PRO A 310 -6.16 14.12 10.87
CA PRO A 310 -5.48 15.14 10.04
C PRO A 310 -4.70 16.18 10.85
N ASN A 311 -5.13 16.50 12.07
CA ASN A 311 -4.45 17.42 12.98
C ASN A 311 -3.38 16.74 13.86
N GLY A 312 -3.11 15.45 13.67
CA GLY A 312 -2.15 14.65 14.42
C GLY A 312 -2.53 14.31 15.86
N LYS A 313 -3.59 14.90 16.42
CA LYS A 313 -3.90 14.80 17.85
C LYS A 313 -4.42 13.44 18.30
N LYS A 314 -5.11 12.70 17.41
CA LYS A 314 -5.62 11.36 17.68
C LYS A 314 -4.79 10.32 16.93
N VAL A 315 -4.48 9.24 17.62
CA VAL A 315 -3.76 8.08 17.05
C VAL A 315 -4.65 6.85 17.15
N GLY A 316 -4.94 6.25 16.01
CA GLY A 316 -5.72 5.02 15.93
C GLY A 316 -4.88 3.84 15.46
N THR A 317 -5.33 2.65 15.76
CA THR A 317 -4.84 1.39 15.20
C THR A 317 -5.95 0.37 15.16
N VAL A 318 -5.83 -0.62 14.31
CA VAL A 318 -6.67 -1.81 14.31
C VAL A 318 -6.02 -2.86 15.20
N VAL A 319 -6.79 -3.44 16.10
CA VAL A 319 -6.31 -4.44 17.07
C VAL A 319 -7.13 -5.71 17.01
N ARG A 320 -6.52 -6.82 17.42
CA ARG A 320 -7.21 -8.12 17.55
C ARG A 320 -7.15 -8.60 18.98
N GLU A 321 -8.31 -8.90 19.54
CA GLU A 321 -8.49 -9.58 20.85
C GLU A 321 -9.62 -10.60 20.74
N ASN A 322 -9.53 -11.72 21.44
CA ASN A 322 -10.55 -12.78 21.45
C ASN A 322 -11.00 -13.20 20.04
N ASN A 323 -10.06 -13.23 19.10
CA ASN A 323 -10.26 -13.54 17.68
C ASN A 323 -11.13 -12.54 16.89
N LEU A 324 -11.50 -11.42 17.47
CA LEU A 324 -12.23 -10.34 16.79
C LEU A 324 -11.34 -9.12 16.58
N TRP A 325 -11.57 -8.44 15.47
CA TRP A 325 -10.91 -7.19 15.13
C TRP A 325 -11.73 -6.00 15.57
N THR A 326 -11.07 -4.97 16.10
CA THR A 326 -11.70 -3.69 16.43
C THR A 326 -10.72 -2.54 16.22
N VAL A 327 -11.20 -1.30 16.32
CA VAL A 327 -10.37 -0.09 16.27
C VAL A 327 -10.11 0.39 17.68
N ALA A 328 -8.87 0.74 17.97
CA ALA A 328 -8.49 1.44 19.20
C ALA A 328 -8.01 2.85 18.85
N ILE A 329 -8.54 3.86 19.52
CA ILE A 329 -8.14 5.28 19.40
C ILE A 329 -7.61 5.73 20.75
N ASP A 330 -6.37 6.26 20.77
CA ASP A 330 -5.66 6.70 21.98
C ASP A 330 -5.72 5.66 23.12
N GLY A 331 -5.54 4.38 22.73
CA GLY A 331 -5.54 3.23 23.64
C GLY A 331 -6.92 2.75 24.09
N LYS A 332 -8.02 3.32 23.58
CA LYS A 332 -9.39 2.92 23.88
C LYS A 332 -9.99 2.17 22.69
N PRO A 333 -10.20 0.85 22.77
CA PRO A 333 -10.86 0.10 21.71
C PRO A 333 -12.36 0.43 21.67
N TRP A 334 -12.97 0.29 20.49
CA TRP A 334 -14.41 0.28 20.36
C TRP A 334 -15.01 -0.94 21.07
N ASP A 335 -16.21 -0.81 21.60
CA ASP A 335 -16.87 -1.88 22.35
C ASP A 335 -17.47 -2.98 21.49
N ILE A 336 -17.11 -3.01 20.21
CA ILE A 336 -17.61 -3.96 19.24
C ILE A 336 -16.46 -4.60 18.46
N GLY A 337 -16.58 -5.91 18.18
CA GLY A 337 -15.64 -6.69 17.39
C GLY A 337 -16.27 -7.24 16.12
N PHE A 338 -15.42 -7.45 15.11
CA PHE A 338 -15.75 -7.89 13.76
C PHE A 338 -14.85 -9.06 13.33
N ASP A 339 -15.30 -9.84 12.35
CA ASP A 339 -14.48 -10.88 11.73
C ASP A 339 -13.32 -10.26 10.95
N ARG A 340 -13.57 -9.12 10.30
CA ARG A 340 -12.56 -8.28 9.65
C ARG A 340 -12.94 -6.82 9.78
N ILE A 341 -11.94 -5.96 9.87
CA ILE A 341 -12.07 -4.52 9.76
C ILE A 341 -10.88 -3.97 8.96
N TRP A 342 -11.17 -3.09 8.02
CA TRP A 342 -10.15 -2.47 7.19
C TRP A 342 -9.65 -1.19 7.83
N LEU A 343 -8.57 -0.62 7.29
CA LEU A 343 -7.94 0.58 7.82
C LEU A 343 -8.98 1.71 7.94
N PRO A 344 -9.21 2.23 9.16
CA PRO A 344 -10.15 3.31 9.36
C PRO A 344 -9.60 4.65 8.86
N GLN A 345 -10.51 5.60 8.67
CA GLN A 345 -10.19 6.97 8.28
C GLN A 345 -10.83 7.96 9.26
N PHE A 346 -10.08 8.98 9.66
CA PHE A 346 -10.64 10.13 10.38
C PHE A 346 -11.28 11.12 9.41
N SER A 347 -12.32 11.79 9.87
CA SER A 347 -12.90 12.95 9.17
C SER A 347 -11.89 14.12 9.10
N PRO A 348 -12.01 15.04 8.13
CA PRO A 348 -11.14 16.20 8.00
C PRO A 348 -11.06 17.07 9.27
N ASP A 349 -12.14 17.18 10.01
CA ASP A 349 -12.21 17.91 11.29
C ASP A 349 -11.69 17.09 12.49
N ALA A 350 -11.24 15.84 12.27
CA ALA A 350 -10.75 14.90 13.27
C ALA A 350 -11.78 14.47 14.35
N ASN A 351 -13.07 14.78 14.19
CA ASN A 351 -14.09 14.47 15.18
C ASN A 351 -14.62 13.03 15.05
N HIS A 352 -14.71 12.51 13.84
CA HIS A 352 -15.29 11.23 13.50
C HIS A 352 -14.24 10.24 12.95
N CYS A 353 -14.50 8.95 13.12
CA CYS A 353 -13.69 7.87 12.56
C CYS A 353 -14.60 6.84 11.89
N ILE A 354 -14.37 6.57 10.60
CA ILE A 354 -15.15 5.64 9.80
C ILE A 354 -14.30 4.43 9.39
N ALA A 355 -14.93 3.26 9.35
CA ALA A 355 -14.31 2.03 8.88
C ALA A 355 -15.31 1.19 8.08
N LYS A 356 -14.78 0.36 7.19
CA LYS A 356 -15.43 -0.79 6.62
C LYS A 356 -15.20 -2.00 7.51
N ALA A 357 -16.24 -2.74 7.85
CA ALA A 357 -16.13 -3.96 8.64
C ALA A 357 -16.94 -5.10 8.01
N GLU A 358 -16.55 -6.33 8.31
CA GLU A 358 -17.24 -7.57 7.92
C GLU A 358 -17.58 -8.35 9.17
N LYS A 359 -18.80 -8.86 9.21
CA LYS A 359 -19.27 -9.78 10.22
C LYS A 359 -20.29 -10.74 9.58
N ASP A 360 -20.14 -12.03 9.84
CA ASP A 360 -21.00 -13.09 9.32
C ASP A 360 -21.13 -13.06 7.77
N GLY A 361 -20.05 -12.69 7.08
CA GLY A 361 -19.97 -12.64 5.61
C GLY A 361 -20.66 -11.45 4.95
N VAL A 362 -21.09 -10.46 5.71
CA VAL A 362 -21.70 -9.22 5.19
C VAL A 362 -20.93 -7.98 5.66
N TYR A 363 -21.04 -6.91 4.88
CA TYR A 363 -20.25 -5.71 5.09
C TYR A 363 -21.08 -4.58 5.68
N PHE A 364 -20.44 -3.78 6.53
CA PHE A 364 -21.05 -2.63 7.24
C PHE A 364 -20.14 -1.41 7.18
N ILE A 365 -20.76 -0.24 7.27
CA ILE A 365 -20.12 1.00 7.69
C ILE A 365 -20.11 1.01 9.22
N VAL A 366 -18.96 1.32 9.79
CA VAL A 366 -18.84 1.58 11.23
C VAL A 366 -18.40 3.03 11.41
N LEU A 367 -19.18 3.82 12.10
CA LEU A 367 -18.88 5.22 12.40
C LEU A 367 -18.80 5.39 13.93
N ASP A 368 -17.63 5.82 14.43
CA ASP A 368 -17.34 6.03 15.85
C ASP A 368 -17.70 4.81 16.72
N GLY A 369 -17.40 3.61 16.24
CA GLY A 369 -17.67 2.35 16.93
C GLY A 369 -19.14 1.89 16.90
N LYS A 370 -20.00 2.52 16.11
CA LYS A 370 -21.41 2.13 15.94
C LYS A 370 -21.62 1.59 14.52
N ILE A 371 -22.31 0.45 14.42
CA ILE A 371 -22.65 -0.16 13.13
C ILE A 371 -23.77 0.66 12.48
N GLY A 372 -23.57 0.97 11.19
CA GLY A 372 -24.61 1.53 10.34
C GLY A 372 -25.72 0.52 10.04
N LYS A 373 -26.92 1.00 9.69
CA LYS A 373 -28.09 0.15 9.45
C LYS A 373 -28.03 -0.67 8.15
N ASP A 374 -27.33 -0.13 7.13
CA ASP A 374 -27.25 -0.77 5.83
C ASP A 374 -26.27 -1.95 5.85
N VAL A 375 -26.69 -3.05 5.23
CA VAL A 375 -25.91 -4.26 5.01
C VAL A 375 -25.63 -4.37 3.52
N PHE A 376 -24.37 -4.73 3.17
CA PHE A 376 -23.90 -4.82 1.80
C PHE A 376 -23.34 -6.22 1.50
N ASP A 377 -23.53 -6.68 0.27
CA ASP A 377 -22.95 -7.94 -0.22
C ASP A 377 -21.42 -7.79 -0.39
N MET A 378 -20.97 -6.59 -0.78
CA MET A 378 -19.58 -6.17 -0.91
C MET A 378 -19.51 -4.65 -0.80
N MET A 379 -18.41 -4.11 -0.25
CA MET A 379 -18.15 -2.69 -0.28
C MET A 379 -16.66 -2.39 -0.31
N TRP A 380 -16.31 -1.21 -0.79
CA TRP A 380 -14.97 -0.63 -0.70
C TRP A 380 -14.91 0.34 0.47
N GLU A 381 -13.71 0.76 0.84
CA GLU A 381 -13.48 1.66 1.97
C GLU A 381 -14.29 2.96 1.79
N PRO A 382 -15.14 3.32 2.77
CA PRO A 382 -15.91 4.56 2.71
C PRO A 382 -14.98 5.77 2.82
N GLN A 383 -15.39 6.91 2.27
CA GLN A 383 -14.57 8.13 2.27
C GLN A 383 -15.41 9.32 2.74
N PHE A 384 -14.78 10.21 3.52
CA PHE A 384 -15.40 11.48 3.88
C PHE A 384 -15.36 12.49 2.72
N SER A 385 -16.37 13.35 2.66
CA SER A 385 -16.31 14.56 1.83
C SER A 385 -15.18 15.49 2.32
N PRO A 386 -14.68 16.39 1.47
CA PRO A 386 -13.68 17.38 1.88
C PRO A 386 -14.11 18.23 3.08
N GLU A 387 -15.40 18.55 3.17
CA GLU A 387 -16.01 19.28 4.29
C GLU A 387 -16.24 18.41 5.53
N GLY A 388 -16.16 17.08 5.39
CA GLY A 388 -16.29 16.10 6.47
C GLY A 388 -17.74 15.87 6.94
N ASP A 389 -18.75 16.37 6.21
CA ASP A 389 -20.17 16.27 6.56
C ASP A 389 -20.90 15.09 5.89
N LYS A 390 -20.29 14.49 4.86
CA LYS A 390 -20.85 13.40 4.06
C LYS A 390 -19.88 12.24 3.92
N ILE A 391 -20.44 11.09 3.60
CA ILE A 391 -19.71 9.84 3.41
C ILE A 391 -20.05 9.27 2.02
N LEU A 392 -19.04 9.06 1.20
CA LEU A 392 -19.13 8.28 -0.04
C LEU A 392 -19.04 6.80 0.28
N VAL A 393 -20.05 6.05 -0.14
CA VAL A 393 -20.13 4.61 -0.05
C VAL A 393 -20.14 4.02 -1.45
N ARG A 394 -19.24 3.08 -1.70
CA ARG A 394 -19.13 2.30 -2.93
C ARG A 394 -19.43 0.86 -2.56
N CYS A 395 -20.56 0.32 -3.02
CA CYS A 395 -21.02 -0.97 -2.55
C CYS A 395 -21.74 -1.78 -3.63
N ILE A 396 -21.83 -3.09 -3.39
CA ILE A 396 -22.70 -4.00 -4.14
C ILE A 396 -23.84 -4.41 -3.21
N LYS A 397 -25.06 -4.30 -3.71
CA LYS A 397 -26.26 -4.77 -3.05
C LYS A 397 -27.20 -5.37 -4.09
N ASN A 398 -27.64 -6.61 -3.86
CA ASN A 398 -28.52 -7.35 -4.78
C ASN A 398 -27.97 -7.40 -6.23
N GLY A 399 -26.66 -7.65 -6.38
CA GLY A 399 -25.99 -7.72 -7.68
C GLY A 399 -25.84 -6.41 -8.43
N LYS A 400 -26.12 -5.27 -7.81
CA LYS A 400 -25.95 -3.93 -8.40
C LYS A 400 -24.82 -3.20 -7.73
N TYR A 401 -23.91 -2.63 -8.50
CA TYR A 401 -22.93 -1.67 -7.99
C TYR A 401 -23.57 -0.32 -7.82
N ILE A 402 -23.53 0.18 -6.61
CA ILE A 402 -24.20 1.41 -6.18
C ILE A 402 -23.18 2.36 -5.58
N ARG A 403 -23.27 3.61 -5.97
CA ARG A 403 -22.62 4.74 -5.36
C ARG A 403 -23.63 5.51 -4.50
N LYS A 404 -23.32 5.70 -3.22
CA LYS A 404 -24.20 6.42 -2.27
C LYS A 404 -23.44 7.54 -1.60
N ILE A 405 -24.13 8.65 -1.34
CA ILE A 405 -23.70 9.72 -0.46
C ILE A 405 -24.64 9.75 0.74
N LEU A 406 -24.08 9.59 1.93
CA LEU A 406 -24.82 9.58 3.19
C LEU A 406 -24.36 10.73 4.08
N SER A 407 -25.30 11.40 4.76
CA SER A 407 -25.00 12.18 5.96
C SER A 407 -24.78 11.25 7.16
N PHE A 408 -24.16 11.72 8.22
CA PHE A 408 -23.93 10.90 9.42
C PHE A 408 -25.24 10.38 10.03
N SER A 409 -26.30 11.17 10.01
CA SER A 409 -27.61 10.72 10.51
C SER A 409 -28.22 9.62 9.63
N GLU A 410 -27.95 9.61 8.32
CA GLU A 410 -28.47 8.58 7.39
C GLU A 410 -27.72 7.24 7.53
N VAL A 411 -26.52 7.21 8.12
CA VAL A 411 -25.82 5.96 8.43
C VAL A 411 -26.63 5.09 9.40
N PHE A 412 -27.36 5.70 10.34
CA PHE A 412 -28.08 5.01 11.42
C PHE A 412 -29.62 5.03 11.26
N LYS A 413 -30.15 5.86 10.41
CA LYS A 413 -31.60 5.94 10.09
C LYS A 413 -31.97 5.09 8.92
#